data_896154116d3d4354f0951d48d4f2b22a
#
_entry.id   896154116d3d4354f0951d48d4f2b22a
#
_cell.length_a   1.000
_cell.length_b   1.000
_cell.length_c   1.000
_cell.angle_alpha   90.00
_cell.angle_beta   90.00
_cell.angle_gamma   90.00
#
_symmetry.space_group_name_H-M   'P 1'
#
loop_
_entity.id
_entity.type
_entity.pdbx_description
1 polymer ?
#
loop_
_entity_poly.entity_id
_entity_poly.type
_entity_poly.pdbx_seq_one_letter_code
_entity_poly.pdbx_strand_id
1 'polypeptide(L)'
;TTFEYSDLQVSPKVITPNQKVTVTCKVTNTGKRAGDEVVQLYLRDVVSSLTTYEKNLVGFERLHLKPGETKEVRFMLDRKDMELLNAKNDWVVEPGEFRVMAGASSEDIRLSDKFAVVEYGMNGVWSETGNSKGDAISASTEMQDVGMTLDNDLKTCWQGNKGDYITFALENGAKIDGLSIAWKKENTGEADFEIQLSGGGGQFLTVYSGSVSKFNEWMSYTFKGTTASDLRILLNSDGLG
;
A
#
# COMPACT_ATOMS: atom_id res chain seq x y z
N THR A 1 10.54 -29.50 24.12
CA THR A 1 10.69 -29.00 22.74
C THR A 1 10.80 -27.50 22.79
N THR A 2 11.72 -26.97 22.04
CA THR A 2 11.94 -25.51 21.91
C THR A 2 11.78 -25.10 20.45
N PHE A 3 11.22 -23.96 20.22
CA PHE A 3 11.01 -23.42 18.88
C PHE A 3 11.68 -22.06 18.74
N GLU A 4 12.29 -21.82 17.59
CA GLU A 4 12.89 -20.56 17.21
C GLU A 4 12.10 -19.94 16.07
N TYR A 5 11.88 -18.63 16.12
CA TYR A 5 11.19 -17.85 15.10
C TYR A 5 12.20 -16.97 14.36
N SER A 6 12.11 -16.90 13.05
CA SER A 6 13.00 -16.12 12.21
C SER A 6 12.30 -15.57 10.96
N ASP A 7 12.99 -14.71 10.22
CA ASP A 7 12.62 -14.23 8.90
C ASP A 7 11.18 -13.64 8.82
N LEU A 8 10.79 -12.83 9.81
CA LEU A 8 9.53 -12.11 9.73
C LEU A 8 9.57 -11.12 8.57
N GLN A 9 8.62 -11.25 7.66
CA GLN A 9 8.44 -10.34 6.53
C GLN A 9 7.00 -9.83 6.51
N VAL A 10 6.85 -8.55 6.25
CA VAL A 10 5.57 -7.86 6.08
C VAL A 10 5.59 -7.16 4.74
N SER A 11 4.66 -7.48 3.86
CA SER A 11 4.62 -6.93 2.50
C SER A 11 3.18 -6.78 2.00
N PRO A 12 2.85 -5.64 1.38
CA PRO A 12 3.65 -4.42 1.25
C PRO A 12 3.83 -3.69 2.59
N LYS A 13 4.85 -2.82 2.67
CA LYS A 13 5.13 -2.02 3.88
C LYS A 13 4.24 -0.80 4.03
N VAL A 14 3.60 -0.42 2.96
CA VAL A 14 2.66 0.69 2.90
C VAL A 14 1.45 0.25 2.11
N ILE A 15 0.28 0.53 2.65
CA ILE A 15 -0.99 0.16 2.06
C ILE A 15 -2.01 1.29 2.22
N THR A 16 -3.06 1.22 1.43
CA THR A 16 -4.30 1.96 1.65
C THR A 16 -5.31 1.09 2.41
N PRO A 17 -6.37 1.65 3.00
CA PRO A 17 -7.30 0.93 3.90
C PRO A 17 -7.93 -0.37 3.36
N ASN A 18 -8.02 -0.54 2.04
CA ASN A 18 -8.64 -1.73 1.43
C ASN A 18 -7.62 -2.73 0.86
N GLN A 19 -6.34 -2.44 0.96
CA GLN A 19 -5.29 -3.35 0.52
C GLN A 19 -4.98 -4.39 1.60
N LYS A 20 -4.44 -5.53 1.15
CA LYS A 20 -4.06 -6.64 2.02
C LYS A 20 -2.56 -6.62 2.30
N VAL A 21 -2.20 -7.08 3.48
CA VAL A 21 -0.80 -7.27 3.88
C VAL A 21 -0.55 -8.75 4.09
N THR A 22 0.51 -9.27 3.46
CA THR A 22 0.99 -10.62 3.70
C THR A 22 2.08 -10.55 4.79
N VAL A 23 1.93 -11.40 5.80
CA VAL A 23 2.92 -11.59 6.87
C VAL A 23 3.42 -13.01 6.79
N THR A 24 4.74 -13.20 6.70
CA THR A 24 5.36 -14.53 6.75
C THR A 24 6.44 -14.58 7.82
N CYS A 25 6.60 -15.72 8.45
CA CYS A 25 7.76 -16.01 9.29
C CYS A 25 8.11 -17.49 9.24
N LYS A 26 9.33 -17.84 9.65
CA LYS A 26 9.78 -19.22 9.77
C LYS A 26 9.81 -19.65 11.23
N VAL A 27 9.45 -20.91 11.47
CA VAL A 27 9.51 -21.55 12.78
C VAL A 27 10.31 -22.83 12.66
N THR A 28 11.33 -22.97 13.51
CA THR A 28 12.23 -24.12 13.55
C THR A 28 12.11 -24.82 14.91
N ASN A 29 11.95 -26.14 14.91
CA ASN A 29 12.06 -26.93 16.12
C ASN A 29 13.54 -27.15 16.45
N THR A 30 14.07 -26.43 17.43
CA THR A 30 15.46 -26.55 17.93
C THR A 30 15.61 -27.58 19.03
N GLY A 31 14.50 -28.19 19.46
CA GLY A 31 14.47 -29.23 20.46
C GLY A 31 14.83 -30.62 19.93
N LYS A 32 14.98 -31.59 20.84
CA LYS A 32 15.34 -32.98 20.51
C LYS A 32 14.16 -33.90 20.27
N ARG A 33 12.94 -33.41 20.38
CA ARG A 33 11.68 -34.17 20.19
C ARG A 33 10.76 -33.43 19.24
N ALA A 34 10.01 -34.20 18.47
CA ALA A 34 8.92 -33.63 17.69
C ALA A 34 7.87 -33.00 18.63
N GLY A 35 7.21 -31.94 18.16
CA GLY A 35 6.20 -31.26 18.95
C GLY A 35 5.40 -30.27 18.09
N ASP A 36 4.34 -29.77 18.69
CA ASP A 36 3.49 -28.79 18.08
C ASP A 36 3.80 -27.40 18.63
N GLU A 37 3.80 -26.44 17.74
CA GLU A 37 3.86 -25.01 18.06
C GLU A 37 2.59 -24.33 17.52
N VAL A 38 2.08 -23.36 18.26
CA VAL A 38 0.98 -22.51 17.80
C VAL A 38 1.52 -21.11 17.60
N VAL A 39 1.75 -20.77 16.33
CA VAL A 39 2.20 -19.43 15.95
C VAL A 39 0.99 -18.49 16.00
N GLN A 40 1.10 -17.43 16.79
CA GLN A 40 0.07 -16.41 16.94
C GLN A 40 0.55 -15.11 16.33
N LEU A 41 -0.32 -14.47 15.54
CA LEU A 41 -0.08 -13.17 14.95
C LEU A 41 -0.95 -12.13 15.64
N TYR A 42 -0.30 -11.07 16.10
CA TYR A 42 -0.94 -9.94 16.76
C TYR A 42 -0.72 -8.67 15.95
N LEU A 43 -1.72 -7.82 15.95
CA LEU A 43 -1.70 -6.51 15.32
C LEU A 43 -1.96 -5.44 16.38
N ARG A 44 -1.26 -4.31 16.29
CA ARG A 44 -1.48 -3.11 17.07
C ARG A 44 -1.55 -1.91 16.13
N ASP A 45 -2.61 -1.14 16.25
CA ASP A 45 -2.64 0.23 15.76
C ASP A 45 -1.84 1.10 16.75
N VAL A 46 -0.75 1.71 16.28
CA VAL A 46 0.21 2.41 17.16
C VAL A 46 -0.34 3.75 17.64
N VAL A 47 -1.08 4.45 16.78
CA VAL A 47 -1.71 5.73 17.08
C VAL A 47 -3.12 5.72 16.51
N SER A 48 -4.10 5.58 17.37
CA SER A 48 -5.50 5.54 16.99
C SER A 48 -6.32 6.62 17.70
N SER A 49 -7.40 7.08 17.06
CA SER A 49 -8.28 8.11 17.60
C SER A 49 -9.04 7.64 18.85
N LEU A 50 -9.14 6.33 19.05
CA LEU A 50 -9.76 5.71 20.20
C LEU A 50 -8.79 4.72 20.85
N THR A 51 -9.04 4.38 22.11
CA THR A 51 -8.25 3.36 22.82
C THR A 51 -8.48 2.01 22.19
N THR A 52 -7.41 1.42 21.64
CA THR A 52 -7.39 0.08 21.05
C THR A 52 -6.58 -0.87 21.92
N TYR A 53 -6.68 -2.17 21.62
CA TYR A 53 -5.87 -3.18 22.30
C TYR A 53 -4.39 -3.06 21.89
N GLU A 54 -3.51 -3.25 22.86
CA GLU A 54 -2.07 -3.29 22.59
C GLU A 54 -1.65 -4.49 21.71
N LYS A 55 -2.41 -5.57 21.79
CA LYS A 55 -2.19 -6.80 21.04
C LYS A 55 -3.54 -7.41 20.68
N ASN A 56 -3.97 -7.20 19.46
CA ASN A 56 -5.17 -7.83 18.90
C ASN A 56 -4.76 -9.10 18.16
N LEU A 57 -5.24 -10.27 18.59
CA LEU A 57 -4.96 -11.54 17.90
C LEU A 57 -5.72 -11.55 16.56
N VAL A 58 -4.98 -11.52 15.46
CA VAL A 58 -5.53 -11.48 14.09
C VAL A 58 -5.34 -12.80 13.33
N GLY A 59 -4.55 -13.72 13.86
CA GLY A 59 -4.38 -15.03 13.25
C GLY A 59 -3.57 -15.99 14.12
N PHE A 60 -3.74 -17.29 13.86
CA PHE A 60 -2.90 -18.32 14.43
C PHE A 60 -2.79 -19.53 13.51
N GLU A 61 -1.67 -20.25 13.60
CA GLU A 61 -1.46 -21.50 12.88
C GLU A 61 -0.75 -22.53 13.75
N ARG A 62 -1.24 -23.76 13.76
CA ARG A 62 -0.62 -24.87 14.47
C ARG A 62 0.29 -25.68 13.56
N LEU A 63 1.56 -25.79 13.93
CA LEU A 63 2.58 -26.54 13.21
C LEU A 63 3.00 -27.77 14.01
N HIS A 64 3.09 -28.92 13.34
CA HIS A 64 3.81 -30.06 13.86
C HIS A 64 5.20 -30.09 13.23
N LEU A 65 6.26 -30.08 14.06
CA LEU A 65 7.65 -30.00 13.61
C LEU A 65 8.50 -31.12 14.24
N LYS A 66 9.24 -31.84 13.40
CA LYS A 66 10.28 -32.76 13.84
C LYS A 66 11.51 -32.00 14.33
N PRO A 67 12.43 -32.65 15.12
CA PRO A 67 13.69 -32.02 15.48
C PRO A 67 14.45 -31.50 14.25
N GLY A 68 14.87 -30.24 14.27
CA GLY A 68 15.55 -29.55 13.17
C GLY A 68 14.67 -29.14 11.99
N GLU A 69 13.38 -29.45 12.00
CA GLU A 69 12.47 -29.06 10.93
C GLU A 69 12.09 -27.60 11.04
N THR A 70 12.10 -26.91 9.89
CA THR A 70 11.65 -25.52 9.71
C THR A 70 10.43 -25.48 8.80
N LYS A 71 9.41 -24.73 9.18
CA LYS A 71 8.27 -24.41 8.33
C LYS A 71 8.03 -22.92 8.28
N GLU A 72 7.56 -22.45 7.14
CA GLU A 72 7.06 -21.09 6.96
C GLU A 72 5.56 -21.06 7.23
N VAL A 73 5.11 -20.05 7.96
CA VAL A 73 3.72 -19.70 8.13
C VAL A 73 3.42 -18.41 7.37
N ARG A 74 2.18 -18.32 6.88
CA ARG A 74 1.72 -17.16 6.13
C ARG A 74 0.36 -16.73 6.64
N PHE A 75 0.27 -15.46 6.99
CA PHE A 75 -0.99 -14.80 7.33
C PHE A 75 -1.31 -13.71 6.31
N MET A 76 -2.57 -13.48 6.09
CA MET A 76 -3.04 -12.40 5.22
C MET A 76 -3.95 -11.51 6.06
N LEU A 77 -3.50 -10.28 6.30
CA LEU A 77 -4.28 -9.26 6.97
C LEU A 77 -5.13 -8.53 5.93
N ASP A 78 -6.36 -8.29 6.25
CA ASP A 78 -7.29 -7.51 5.43
C ASP A 78 -7.89 -6.34 6.24
N ARG A 79 -8.81 -5.59 5.62
CA ARG A 79 -9.46 -4.44 6.24
C ARG A 79 -10.04 -4.76 7.61
N LYS A 80 -10.65 -5.94 7.80
CA LYS A 80 -11.33 -6.32 9.06
C LYS A 80 -10.37 -6.48 10.24
N ASP A 81 -9.11 -6.81 9.96
CA ASP A 81 -8.08 -6.94 10.99
C ASP A 81 -7.59 -5.57 11.49
N MET A 82 -7.79 -4.52 10.68
CA MET A 82 -7.27 -3.17 10.88
C MET A 82 -8.33 -2.15 11.28
N GLU A 83 -9.61 -2.43 11.00
CA GLU A 83 -10.69 -1.46 11.22
C GLU A 83 -11.07 -1.31 12.69
N LEU A 84 -11.43 -0.09 13.05
CA LEU A 84 -12.01 0.26 14.35
C LEU A 84 -13.35 0.97 14.16
N LEU A 85 -14.19 0.92 15.19
CA LEU A 85 -15.45 1.65 15.20
C LEU A 85 -15.17 3.07 15.73
N ASN A 86 -15.31 4.07 14.86
CA ASN A 86 -15.04 5.47 15.23
C ASN A 86 -16.17 6.09 16.10
N ALA A 87 -15.98 7.31 16.56
CA ALA A 87 -16.97 8.02 17.38
C ALA A 87 -18.30 8.29 16.67
N LYS A 88 -18.38 8.12 15.34
CA LYS A 88 -19.61 8.25 14.54
C LYS A 88 -20.30 6.91 14.29
N ASN A 89 -19.79 5.82 14.88
CA ASN A 89 -20.23 4.44 14.66
C ASN A 89 -19.96 3.92 13.22
N ASP A 90 -18.93 4.42 12.54
CA ASP A 90 -18.47 3.91 11.27
C ASP A 90 -17.26 3.00 11.47
N TRP A 91 -17.20 1.87 10.75
CA TRP A 91 -16.01 1.03 10.69
C TRP A 91 -15.00 1.65 9.74
N VAL A 92 -13.88 2.10 10.28
CA VAL A 92 -12.83 2.79 9.55
C VAL A 92 -11.46 2.17 9.82
N VAL A 93 -10.58 2.20 8.82
CA VAL A 93 -9.15 1.95 9.00
C VAL A 93 -8.50 3.32 9.03
N GLU A 94 -7.90 3.67 10.16
CA GLU A 94 -7.25 4.97 10.32
C GLU A 94 -5.83 4.93 9.72
N PRO A 95 -5.39 6.04 9.11
CA PRO A 95 -4.00 6.16 8.66
C PRO A 95 -3.05 6.14 9.84
N GLY A 96 -1.94 5.44 9.70
CA GLY A 96 -0.97 5.33 10.77
C GLY A 96 -0.07 4.11 10.64
N GLU A 97 0.84 3.98 11.61
CA GLU A 97 1.71 2.81 11.74
C GLU A 97 0.96 1.67 12.42
N PHE A 98 1.00 0.51 11.81
CA PHE A 98 0.55 -0.76 12.39
C PHE A 98 1.75 -1.62 12.74
N ARG A 99 1.78 -2.13 13.98
CA ARG A 99 2.82 -3.06 14.43
C ARG A 99 2.31 -4.49 14.35
N VAL A 100 3.08 -5.33 13.68
CA VAL A 100 2.86 -6.76 13.55
C VAL A 100 3.77 -7.48 14.54
N MET A 101 3.23 -8.44 15.29
CA MET A 101 3.97 -9.19 16.29
C MET A 101 3.65 -10.69 16.14
N ALA A 102 4.68 -11.51 16.02
CA ALA A 102 4.56 -12.97 15.96
C ALA A 102 5.18 -13.62 17.19
N GLY A 103 4.48 -14.59 17.76
CA GLY A 103 4.96 -15.27 18.97
C GLY A 103 4.14 -16.51 19.31
N ALA A 104 4.49 -17.16 20.42
CA ALA A 104 3.77 -18.31 20.93
C ALA A 104 2.58 -17.93 21.83
N SER A 105 2.57 -16.70 22.33
CA SER A 105 1.45 -16.12 23.09
C SER A 105 1.57 -14.59 23.11
N SER A 106 0.58 -13.91 23.66
CA SER A 106 0.63 -12.44 23.87
C SER A 106 1.76 -12.00 24.80
N GLU A 107 2.24 -12.89 25.66
CA GLU A 107 3.35 -12.62 26.59
C GLU A 107 4.71 -13.12 26.05
N ASP A 108 4.70 -13.96 25.01
CA ASP A 108 5.91 -14.50 24.37
C ASP A 108 5.96 -14.07 22.90
N ILE A 109 6.16 -12.76 22.67
CA ILE A 109 6.38 -12.18 21.35
C ILE A 109 7.86 -12.35 21.00
N ARG A 110 8.13 -12.94 19.85
CA ARG A 110 9.49 -13.29 19.40
C ARG A 110 9.97 -12.46 18.22
N LEU A 111 9.06 -12.04 17.36
CA LEU A 111 9.36 -11.21 16.20
C LEU A 111 8.39 -10.04 16.13
N SER A 112 8.87 -8.90 15.68
CA SER A 112 8.05 -7.72 15.45
C SER A 112 8.54 -6.96 14.22
N ASP A 113 7.60 -6.47 13.45
CA ASP A 113 7.80 -5.62 12.27
C ASP A 113 6.61 -4.66 12.14
N LYS A 114 6.59 -3.82 11.12
CA LYS A 114 5.56 -2.82 10.94
C LYS A 114 5.23 -2.57 9.47
N PHE A 115 4.05 -2.00 9.25
CA PHE A 115 3.64 -1.39 8.00
C PHE A 115 2.85 -0.11 8.31
N ALA A 116 2.64 0.71 7.29
CA ALA A 116 1.84 1.91 7.40
C ALA A 116 0.58 1.81 6.56
N VAL A 117 -0.54 2.27 7.11
CA VAL A 117 -1.75 2.59 6.36
C VAL A 117 -1.73 4.08 6.06
N VAL A 118 -2.02 4.43 4.82
CA VAL A 118 -2.11 5.81 4.38
C VAL A 118 -3.52 6.14 3.95
N GLU A 119 -3.88 7.39 4.17
CA GLU A 119 -5.21 7.88 3.86
C GLU A 119 -5.48 7.83 2.36
N TYR A 120 -6.74 7.52 1.99
CA TYR A 120 -7.19 7.73 0.63
C TYR A 120 -7.17 9.21 0.29
N GLY A 121 -6.55 9.51 -0.80
CA GLY A 121 -7.00 10.59 -1.67
C GLY A 121 -6.84 11.99 -1.20
N MET A 122 -5.84 12.34 -0.41
CA MET A 122 -5.52 13.76 -0.33
C MET A 122 -4.03 14.08 -0.36
N ASN A 123 -3.16 13.12 -0.28
CA ASN A 123 -1.76 13.44 0.00
C ASN A 123 -0.73 12.57 -0.73
N GLY A 124 -0.89 12.40 -2.03
CA GLY A 124 0.30 12.15 -2.81
C GLY A 124 0.58 10.75 -3.28
N VAL A 125 1.39 10.73 -4.26
CA VAL A 125 2.04 9.57 -4.87
C VAL A 125 3.07 9.01 -3.91
N TRP A 126 2.99 7.73 -3.62
CA TRP A 126 3.95 7.05 -2.77
C TRP A 126 5.19 6.61 -3.55
N SER A 127 6.35 6.91 -2.99
CA SER A 127 7.58 6.20 -3.28
C SER A 127 7.97 5.36 -2.07
N GLU A 128 8.69 4.25 -2.24
CA GLU A 128 9.19 3.43 -1.12
C GLU A 128 10.07 4.20 -0.13
N THR A 129 10.44 5.43 -0.44
CA THR A 129 11.37 6.28 0.32
C THR A 129 10.86 7.69 0.62
N GLY A 130 9.64 8.06 0.19
CA GLY A 130 9.18 9.45 0.31
C GLY A 130 7.77 9.58 0.85
N ASN A 131 7.61 10.44 1.84
CA ASN A 131 6.31 10.97 2.23
C ASN A 131 5.92 12.05 1.24
N SER A 132 4.73 11.97 0.66
CA SER A 132 4.20 13.15 -0.02
C SER A 132 3.65 14.11 1.04
N LYS A 133 4.06 15.34 1.03
CA LYS A 133 3.30 16.42 1.65
C LYS A 133 2.16 16.74 0.68
N GLY A 134 1.02 16.15 0.96
CA GLY A 134 -0.08 16.37 0.12
C GLY A 134 -0.77 17.67 0.39
N ASP A 135 -0.60 18.62 -0.47
CA ASP A 135 -1.54 19.72 -0.63
C ASP A 135 -1.72 20.11 -2.08
N ALA A 136 -1.17 19.34 -3.01
CA ALA A 136 -1.29 19.75 -4.38
C ALA A 136 -1.46 18.59 -5.34
N ILE A 137 -2.69 18.11 -5.43
CA ILE A 137 -3.17 17.54 -6.66
C ILE A 137 -3.80 18.70 -7.44
N SER A 138 -3.42 18.86 -8.68
CA SER A 138 -4.03 19.82 -9.59
C SER A 138 -4.29 19.16 -10.94
N ALA A 139 -5.36 19.54 -11.58
CA ALA A 139 -5.67 19.09 -12.92
C ALA A 139 -5.91 20.28 -13.83
N SER A 140 -5.76 20.08 -15.14
CA SER A 140 -6.08 21.09 -16.15
C SER A 140 -7.59 21.33 -16.28
N THR A 141 -8.39 20.29 -15.98
CA THR A 141 -9.86 20.31 -16.05
C THR A 141 -10.46 19.50 -14.90
N GLU A 142 -11.78 19.62 -14.68
CA GLU A 142 -12.55 18.83 -13.70
C GLU A 142 -11.91 18.73 -12.32
N MET A 143 -11.51 19.88 -11.77
CA MET A 143 -10.79 19.97 -10.48
C MET A 143 -11.55 19.34 -9.31
N GLN A 144 -12.89 19.31 -9.34
CA GLN A 144 -13.70 18.70 -8.28
C GLN A 144 -13.50 17.19 -8.17
N ASP A 145 -13.11 16.52 -9.25
CA ASP A 145 -13.00 15.07 -9.32
C ASP A 145 -11.57 14.55 -9.09
N VAL A 146 -10.63 15.46 -8.86
CA VAL A 146 -9.21 15.12 -8.70
C VAL A 146 -8.98 14.14 -7.54
N GLY A 147 -9.75 14.27 -6.46
CA GLY A 147 -9.67 13.35 -5.31
C GLY A 147 -9.99 11.90 -5.67
N MET A 148 -10.78 11.67 -6.73
CA MET A 148 -11.15 10.33 -7.19
C MET A 148 -9.97 9.54 -7.76
N THR A 149 -8.86 10.20 -8.10
CA THR A 149 -7.65 9.50 -8.58
C THR A 149 -6.89 8.75 -7.49
N LEU A 150 -7.18 9.04 -6.23
CA LEU A 150 -6.48 8.48 -5.08
C LEU A 150 -7.40 7.77 -4.09
N ASP A 151 -8.68 7.61 -4.38
CA ASP A 151 -9.66 6.98 -3.49
C ASP A 151 -9.65 5.44 -3.56
N ASN A 152 -8.85 4.87 -4.48
CA ASN A 152 -8.74 3.43 -4.73
C ASN A 152 -10.09 2.73 -5.05
N ASP A 153 -11.09 3.50 -5.44
CA ASP A 153 -12.36 2.96 -5.94
C ASP A 153 -12.32 2.92 -7.47
N LEU A 154 -12.22 1.73 -8.04
CA LEU A 154 -12.21 1.55 -9.51
C LEU A 154 -13.53 1.99 -10.19
N LYS A 155 -14.55 2.41 -9.42
CA LYS A 155 -15.81 2.93 -9.95
C LYS A 155 -15.77 4.43 -10.15
N THR A 156 -14.91 5.13 -9.45
CA THR A 156 -14.68 6.57 -9.54
C THR A 156 -13.44 6.86 -10.36
N CYS A 157 -13.36 8.01 -10.99
CA CYS A 157 -12.15 8.47 -11.69
C CYS A 157 -12.21 9.97 -11.94
N TRP A 158 -11.05 10.61 -12.10
CA TRP A 158 -10.94 11.85 -12.82
C TRP A 158 -10.93 11.54 -14.32
N GLN A 159 -11.62 12.34 -15.14
CA GLN A 159 -11.64 12.20 -16.58
C GLN A 159 -11.11 13.45 -17.27
N GLY A 160 -10.37 13.24 -18.35
CA GLY A 160 -9.86 14.31 -19.18
C GLY A 160 -9.87 13.93 -20.67
N ASN A 161 -9.57 14.91 -21.51
CA ASN A 161 -9.44 14.78 -22.95
C ASN A 161 -7.97 14.92 -23.35
N LYS A 162 -7.68 14.71 -24.61
CA LYS A 162 -6.33 14.88 -25.14
C LYS A 162 -5.77 16.28 -24.82
N GLY A 163 -4.61 16.30 -24.19
CA GLY A 163 -3.94 17.50 -23.71
C GLY A 163 -4.23 17.85 -22.25
N ASP A 164 -5.23 17.24 -21.64
CA ASP A 164 -5.48 17.39 -20.22
C ASP A 164 -4.45 16.61 -19.39
N TYR A 165 -4.22 17.10 -18.19
CA TYR A 165 -3.28 16.49 -17.28
C TYR A 165 -3.71 16.61 -15.82
N ILE A 166 -3.22 15.70 -15.02
CA ILE A 166 -3.26 15.76 -13.56
C ILE A 166 -1.84 15.78 -13.01
N THR A 167 -1.58 16.62 -12.03
CA THR A 167 -0.26 16.81 -11.40
C THR A 167 -0.35 16.54 -9.91
N PHE A 168 0.61 15.78 -9.40
CA PHE A 168 0.78 15.44 -8.01
C PHE A 168 2.07 16.06 -7.50
N ALA A 169 1.98 16.89 -6.45
CA ALA A 169 3.18 17.35 -5.77
C ALA A 169 3.79 16.20 -4.97
N LEU A 170 5.09 16.10 -5.04
CA LEU A 170 5.88 15.11 -4.33
C LEU A 170 6.68 15.80 -3.22
N GLU A 171 7.03 15.04 -2.20
CA GLU A 171 7.97 15.55 -1.21
C GLU A 171 9.32 15.86 -1.89
N ASN A 172 9.90 17.00 -1.54
CA ASN A 172 11.17 17.43 -2.14
C ASN A 172 12.25 16.35 -1.99
N GLY A 173 12.80 15.95 -3.13
CA GLY A 173 13.83 14.92 -3.18
C GLY A 173 13.32 13.47 -3.23
N ALA A 174 12.02 13.26 -3.44
CA ALA A 174 11.48 11.93 -3.64
C ALA A 174 12.09 11.28 -4.91
N LYS A 175 12.65 10.09 -4.76
CA LYS A 175 13.10 9.29 -5.89
C LYS A 175 11.98 8.39 -6.33
N ILE A 176 11.52 8.55 -7.56
CA ILE A 176 10.46 7.76 -8.17
C ILE A 176 11.03 6.95 -9.34
N ASP A 177 10.68 5.69 -9.42
CA ASP A 177 11.06 4.76 -10.49
C ASP A 177 9.86 4.00 -11.09
N GLY A 178 8.65 4.30 -10.61
CA GLY A 178 7.42 3.76 -11.13
C GLY A 178 6.18 4.18 -10.35
N LEU A 179 5.03 3.84 -10.90
CA LEU A 179 3.73 4.01 -10.24
C LEU A 179 2.73 2.99 -10.79
N SER A 180 1.64 2.80 -10.07
CA SER A 180 0.51 1.99 -10.52
C SER A 180 -0.68 2.90 -10.79
N ILE A 181 -1.33 2.70 -11.93
CA ILE A 181 -2.51 3.44 -12.35
C ILE A 181 -3.60 2.43 -12.72
N ALA A 182 -4.82 2.67 -12.28
CA ALA A 182 -5.99 2.00 -12.78
C ALA A 182 -6.72 2.95 -13.74
N TRP A 183 -6.86 2.53 -14.97
CA TRP A 183 -7.46 3.33 -16.01
C TRP A 183 -8.93 2.99 -16.19
N LYS A 184 -9.72 4.00 -16.47
CA LYS A 184 -11.13 3.87 -16.86
C LYS A 184 -11.34 4.50 -18.23
N LYS A 185 -12.15 3.87 -19.06
CA LYS A 185 -12.57 4.40 -20.35
C LYS A 185 -13.97 3.94 -20.68
N GLU A 186 -14.78 4.83 -21.20
CA GLU A 186 -16.15 4.52 -21.60
C GLU A 186 -16.23 3.78 -22.95
N ASN A 187 -15.25 4.02 -23.81
CA ASN A 187 -15.21 3.43 -25.17
C ASN A 187 -14.03 2.46 -25.31
N THR A 188 -14.24 1.35 -26.01
CA THR A 188 -13.18 0.38 -26.35
C THR A 188 -12.17 0.98 -27.33
N GLY A 189 -10.89 0.83 -27.04
CA GLY A 189 -9.79 1.27 -27.91
C GLY A 189 -8.55 1.62 -27.07
N GLU A 190 -7.39 1.64 -27.71
CA GLU A 190 -6.15 2.07 -27.07
C GLU A 190 -6.24 3.56 -26.72
N ALA A 191 -5.61 3.91 -25.62
CA ALA A 191 -5.53 5.29 -25.17
C ALA A 191 -4.09 5.61 -24.77
N ASP A 192 -3.55 6.69 -25.30
CA ASP A 192 -2.17 7.09 -25.11
C ASP A 192 -2.04 8.09 -23.97
N PHE A 193 -0.95 7.95 -23.21
CA PHE A 193 -0.63 8.84 -22.10
C PHE A 193 0.90 8.97 -21.91
N GLU A 194 1.28 9.96 -21.12
CA GLU A 194 2.64 10.17 -20.67
C GLU A 194 2.72 10.32 -19.16
N ILE A 195 3.79 9.81 -18.58
CA ILE A 195 4.21 10.12 -17.21
C ILE A 195 5.37 11.10 -17.32
N GLN A 196 5.24 12.22 -16.65
CA GLN A 196 6.20 13.30 -16.67
C GLN A 196 6.63 13.65 -15.26
N LEU A 197 7.90 13.97 -15.06
CA LEU A 197 8.46 14.40 -13.79
C LEU A 197 9.05 15.80 -13.90
N SER A 198 8.95 16.58 -12.81
CA SER A 198 9.59 17.88 -12.66
C SER A 198 10.45 17.91 -11.40
N GLY A 199 11.64 18.50 -11.50
CA GLY A 199 12.50 18.78 -10.35
C GLY A 199 12.23 20.14 -9.68
N GLY A 200 11.10 20.77 -10.03
CA GLY A 200 10.75 22.15 -9.65
C GLY A 200 10.95 23.14 -10.80
N GLY A 201 10.30 24.30 -10.69
CA GLY A 201 10.39 25.33 -11.73
C GLY A 201 9.47 25.16 -12.94
N GLY A 202 8.54 24.21 -12.89
CA GLY A 202 7.45 24.07 -13.86
C GLY A 202 7.83 23.39 -15.18
N GLN A 203 9.07 22.95 -15.35
CA GLN A 203 9.46 22.14 -16.51
C GLN A 203 9.27 20.66 -16.24
N PHE A 204 8.47 20.01 -17.09
CA PHE A 204 8.20 18.58 -17.04
C PHE A 204 8.96 17.83 -18.12
N LEU A 205 9.56 16.70 -17.75
CA LEU A 205 10.24 15.78 -18.64
C LEU A 205 9.47 14.47 -18.69
N THR A 206 9.17 13.98 -19.89
CA THR A 206 8.55 12.68 -20.07
C THR A 206 9.52 11.56 -19.70
N VAL A 207 9.11 10.72 -18.74
CA VAL A 207 9.88 9.55 -18.28
C VAL A 207 9.27 8.24 -18.76
N TYR A 208 8.01 8.27 -19.16
CA TYR A 208 7.31 7.14 -19.74
C TYR A 208 6.24 7.64 -20.74
N SER A 209 6.13 6.95 -21.88
CA SER A 209 5.04 7.12 -22.85
C SER A 209 4.52 5.73 -23.20
N GLY A 210 3.24 5.57 -23.27
CA GLY A 210 2.62 4.30 -23.59
C GLY A 210 1.14 4.39 -23.89
N SER A 211 0.58 3.24 -24.25
CA SER A 211 -0.84 3.07 -24.55
C SER A 211 -1.47 2.16 -23.50
N VAL A 212 -2.70 2.47 -23.13
CA VAL A 212 -3.52 1.65 -22.23
C VAL A 212 -4.38 0.73 -23.08
N SER A 213 -4.26 -0.58 -22.86
CA SER A 213 -5.10 -1.60 -23.51
C SER A 213 -6.03 -2.32 -22.54
N LYS A 214 -5.83 -2.13 -21.24
CA LYS A 214 -6.60 -2.75 -20.17
C LYS A 214 -7.17 -1.69 -19.24
N PHE A 215 -8.44 -1.84 -18.88
CA PHE A 215 -9.19 -0.89 -18.07
C PHE A 215 -9.81 -1.57 -16.86
N ASN A 216 -10.07 -0.80 -15.81
CA ASN A 216 -10.63 -1.24 -14.53
C ASN A 216 -9.75 -2.27 -13.79
N GLU A 217 -8.44 -2.24 -14.03
CA GLU A 217 -7.44 -3.02 -13.29
C GLU A 217 -6.17 -2.19 -13.06
N TRP A 218 -5.43 -2.51 -12.00
CA TRP A 218 -4.18 -1.83 -11.70
C TRP A 218 -3.08 -2.26 -12.65
N MET A 219 -2.43 -1.31 -13.29
CA MET A 219 -1.27 -1.50 -14.15
C MET A 219 -0.07 -0.76 -13.60
N SER A 220 1.08 -1.43 -13.55
CA SER A 220 2.33 -0.84 -13.05
C SER A 220 3.18 -0.37 -14.23
N TYR A 221 3.70 0.84 -14.10
CA TYR A 221 4.58 1.50 -15.06
C TYR A 221 5.91 1.80 -14.37
N THR A 222 7.01 1.33 -14.96
CA THR A 222 8.36 1.52 -14.42
C THR A 222 9.20 2.33 -15.37
N PHE A 223 10.07 3.17 -14.82
CA PHE A 223 11.01 3.99 -15.57
C PHE A 223 12.33 4.17 -14.78
N LYS A 224 13.32 4.83 -15.37
CA LYS A 224 14.58 5.09 -14.66
C LYS A 224 14.33 5.98 -13.45
N GLY A 225 14.72 5.52 -12.28
CA GLY A 225 14.55 6.25 -11.01
C GLY A 225 15.11 7.67 -11.09
N THR A 226 14.26 8.66 -10.81
CA THR A 226 14.54 10.09 -10.94
C THR A 226 14.06 10.82 -9.71
N THR A 227 14.84 11.74 -9.20
CA THR A 227 14.43 12.63 -8.10
C THR A 227 13.53 13.73 -8.68
N ALA A 228 12.34 13.89 -8.10
CA ALA A 228 11.36 14.84 -8.57
C ALA A 228 10.61 15.54 -7.42
N SER A 229 10.06 16.70 -7.69
CA SER A 229 9.13 17.44 -6.83
C SER A 229 7.68 17.35 -7.31
N ASP A 230 7.48 17.02 -8.60
CA ASP A 230 6.16 16.89 -9.19
C ASP A 230 6.10 15.71 -10.16
N LEU A 231 4.99 15.01 -10.14
CA LEU A 231 4.63 13.99 -11.11
C LEU A 231 3.37 14.45 -11.86
N ARG A 232 3.38 14.32 -13.17
CA ARG A 232 2.24 14.62 -14.04
C ARG A 232 1.87 13.41 -14.88
N ILE A 233 0.59 13.16 -15.01
CA ILE A 233 0.01 12.26 -16.01
C ILE A 233 -0.66 13.14 -17.06
N LEU A 234 -0.16 13.06 -18.29
CA LEU A 234 -0.68 13.79 -19.45
C LEU A 234 -1.46 12.83 -20.34
N LEU A 235 -2.66 13.18 -20.70
CA LEU A 235 -3.52 12.40 -21.59
C LEU A 235 -3.26 12.76 -23.05
N ASN A 236 -2.98 11.77 -23.87
CA ASN A 236 -2.80 11.92 -25.31
C ASN A 236 -3.99 11.39 -26.12
N SER A 237 -5.05 10.97 -25.43
CA SER A 237 -6.31 10.48 -25.99
C SER A 237 -7.50 11.05 -25.24
N ASP A 238 -8.66 11.15 -25.92
CA ASP A 238 -9.90 11.67 -25.34
C ASP A 238 -10.60 10.62 -24.47
N GLY A 239 -11.31 11.10 -23.42
CA GLY A 239 -12.18 10.30 -22.57
C GLY A 239 -11.44 9.22 -21.76
N LEU A 240 -10.22 9.49 -21.35
CA LEU A 240 -9.42 8.64 -20.48
C LEU A 240 -9.50 9.16 -19.04
N GLY A 241 -9.69 8.27 -18.11
CA GLY A 241 -9.75 8.57 -16.67
C GLY A 241 -9.11 7.51 -15.81
#